data_55bb683d6680a8728cb4e42883d8996e
#
_entry.id   55bb683d6680a8728cb4e42883d8996e
#
_cell.length_a   1.000
_cell.length_b   1.000
_cell.length_c   1.000
_cell.angle_alpha   90.00
_cell.angle_beta   90.00
_cell.angle_gamma   90.00
#
_symmetry.space_group_name_H-M   'P 1'
#
loop_
_entity.id
_entity.type
_entity.pdbx_description
1 polymer ?
#
loop_
_entity_poly.entity_id
_entity_poly.type
_entity_poly.pdbx_seq_one_letter_code
_entity_poly.pdbx_strand_id
1 'polypeptide(L)'
;MSTETTKRAKRGVPEGLWKKCPGCNETIYTKTADELLGCCHECNHHFYVSGKERIRQVLDEGTFEEWDADLMPTDPLQFKDKKAYADRIVSEQQRTGLNDAAITGTGMIRARRVALGLTDSAFIMGSMGSVVGERLTRLIERATEQNLPLIIISGSGGGARMHEGILSLMQ
;
A
#
# COMPACT_ATOMS: atom_id res chain seq x y z
N MET A 1 46.64 -37.01 -18.24
CA MET A 1 45.16 -36.96 -18.12
C MET A 1 44.81 -36.06 -16.95
N SER A 2 44.53 -34.79 -17.23
CA SER A 2 44.18 -33.81 -16.18
C SER A 2 42.66 -33.79 -16.01
N THR A 3 42.19 -34.15 -14.82
CA THR A 3 40.78 -34.11 -14.47
C THR A 3 40.39 -32.69 -14.06
N GLU A 4 39.73 -31.97 -14.95
CA GLU A 4 39.08 -30.68 -14.63
C GLU A 4 37.88 -30.91 -13.70
N THR A 5 38.05 -30.48 -12.47
CA THR A 5 36.95 -30.45 -11.48
C THR A 5 36.08 -29.22 -11.75
N THR A 6 34.95 -29.40 -12.40
CA THR A 6 33.93 -28.37 -12.61
C THR A 6 33.36 -27.95 -11.24
N LYS A 7 33.74 -26.76 -10.76
CA LYS A 7 33.15 -26.14 -9.58
C LYS A 7 31.65 -25.83 -9.87
N ARG A 8 30.76 -26.62 -9.25
CA ARG A 8 29.32 -26.30 -9.22
C ARG A 8 29.12 -24.89 -8.65
N ALA A 9 28.52 -24.00 -9.43
CA ALA A 9 28.12 -22.68 -8.96
C ALA A 9 27.18 -22.85 -7.77
N LYS A 10 27.51 -22.22 -6.63
CA LYS A 10 26.63 -22.16 -5.47
C LYS A 10 25.36 -21.41 -5.90
N ARG A 11 24.21 -22.07 -5.89
CA ARG A 11 22.90 -21.41 -6.06
C ARG A 11 22.72 -20.48 -4.87
N GLY A 12 22.77 -19.17 -5.11
CA GLY A 12 22.49 -18.16 -4.09
C GLY A 12 21.05 -18.34 -3.57
N VAL A 13 20.83 -18.07 -2.29
CA VAL A 13 19.49 -18.01 -1.74
C VAL A 13 18.76 -16.84 -2.44
N PRO A 14 17.54 -17.03 -2.99
CA PRO A 14 16.79 -15.95 -3.59
C PRO A 14 16.61 -14.78 -2.61
N GLU A 15 16.78 -13.55 -3.10
CA GLU A 15 16.54 -12.37 -2.31
C GLU A 15 15.09 -12.29 -1.83
N GLY A 16 14.86 -11.82 -0.59
CA GLY A 16 13.52 -11.64 -0.02
C GLY A 16 12.93 -12.87 0.67
N LEU A 17 13.59 -14.05 0.63
CA LEU A 17 13.13 -15.25 1.35
C LEU A 17 13.14 -15.07 2.87
N TRP A 18 14.09 -14.29 3.37
CA TRP A 18 14.29 -14.05 4.80
C TRP A 18 14.29 -12.56 5.08
N LYS A 19 13.71 -12.17 6.22
CA LYS A 19 13.74 -10.80 6.71
C LYS A 19 14.13 -10.78 8.19
N LYS A 20 14.85 -9.75 8.61
CA LYS A 20 15.21 -9.55 10.01
C LYS A 20 14.07 -8.81 10.71
N CYS A 21 13.59 -9.34 11.83
CA CYS A 21 12.57 -8.69 12.63
C CYS A 21 13.18 -7.52 13.44
N PRO A 22 12.67 -6.29 13.30
CA PRO A 22 13.19 -5.17 14.09
C PRO A 22 12.78 -5.23 15.57
N GLY A 23 11.77 -6.03 15.93
CA GLY A 23 11.32 -6.18 17.30
C GLY A 23 12.19 -7.11 18.14
N CYS A 24 12.55 -8.30 17.60
CA CYS A 24 13.35 -9.29 18.33
C CYS A 24 14.73 -9.56 17.72
N ASN A 25 15.06 -8.96 16.57
CA ASN A 25 16.27 -9.17 15.76
C ASN A 25 16.46 -10.59 15.19
N GLU A 26 15.48 -11.48 15.34
CA GLU A 26 15.50 -12.81 14.75
C GLU A 26 15.33 -12.76 13.22
N THR A 27 15.88 -13.78 12.55
CA THR A 27 15.73 -13.94 11.10
C THR A 27 14.49 -14.77 10.82
N ILE A 28 13.49 -14.12 10.19
CA ILE A 28 12.16 -14.69 9.95
C ILE A 28 12.03 -15.09 8.48
N TYR A 29 11.45 -16.26 8.22
CA TYR A 29 11.06 -16.65 6.87
C TYR A 29 9.88 -15.78 6.41
N THR A 30 10.03 -15.08 5.30
CA THR A 30 9.06 -14.08 4.83
C THR A 30 7.67 -14.68 4.67
N LYS A 31 7.58 -15.89 4.06
CA LYS A 31 6.31 -16.57 3.86
C LYS A 31 5.56 -16.89 5.17
N THR A 32 6.29 -17.29 6.22
CA THR A 32 5.67 -17.53 7.54
C THR A 32 5.06 -16.25 8.12
N ALA A 33 5.75 -15.12 7.98
CA ALA A 33 5.19 -13.84 8.42
C ALA A 33 3.98 -13.42 7.59
N ASP A 34 3.96 -13.71 6.29
CA ASP A 34 2.83 -13.40 5.40
C ASP A 34 1.61 -14.29 5.74
N GLU A 35 1.82 -15.58 6.04
CA GLU A 35 0.78 -16.50 6.54
C GLU A 35 0.19 -16.03 7.88
N LEU A 36 0.98 -15.31 8.70
CA LEU A 36 0.56 -14.67 9.94
C LEU A 36 0.10 -13.21 9.74
N LEU A 37 -0.39 -12.87 8.55
CA LEU A 37 -0.93 -11.55 8.22
C LEU A 37 0.05 -10.39 8.44
N GLY A 38 1.34 -10.65 8.28
CA GLY A 38 2.40 -9.66 8.47
C GLY A 38 2.88 -9.55 9.91
N CYS A 39 2.75 -10.60 10.72
CA CYS A 39 3.24 -10.62 12.10
C CYS A 39 4.48 -11.52 12.25
N CYS A 40 5.36 -11.14 13.16
CA CYS A 40 6.47 -11.97 13.58
C CYS A 40 5.97 -13.08 14.50
N HIS A 41 6.30 -14.34 14.22
CA HIS A 41 5.89 -15.48 15.05
C HIS A 41 6.63 -15.55 16.39
N GLU A 42 7.79 -14.89 16.54
CA GLU A 42 8.57 -14.90 17.76
C GLU A 42 8.12 -13.82 18.77
N CYS A 43 7.83 -12.59 18.29
CA CYS A 43 7.57 -11.47 19.18
C CYS A 43 6.30 -10.67 18.87
N ASN A 44 5.49 -11.14 17.91
CA ASN A 44 4.28 -10.46 17.44
C ASN A 44 4.51 -9.05 16.89
N HIS A 45 5.75 -8.70 16.50
CA HIS A 45 6.00 -7.44 15.81
C HIS A 45 5.25 -7.41 14.49
N HIS A 46 4.51 -6.31 14.22
CA HIS A 46 3.78 -6.10 12.98
C HIS A 46 4.71 -5.50 11.92
N PHE A 47 4.92 -6.23 10.84
CA PHE A 47 5.62 -5.71 9.66
C PHE A 47 4.69 -4.80 8.84
N TYR A 48 5.29 -3.96 7.99
CA TYR A 48 4.53 -3.25 6.99
C TYR A 48 3.80 -4.22 6.07
N VAL A 49 2.51 -3.96 5.84
CA VAL A 49 1.65 -4.68 4.91
C VAL A 49 1.16 -3.67 3.87
N SER A 50 1.43 -3.93 2.58
CA SER A 50 0.99 -3.04 1.51
C SER A 50 -0.54 -3.00 1.39
N GLY A 51 -1.07 -1.92 0.78
CA GLY A 51 -2.49 -1.81 0.52
C GLY A 51 -3.06 -2.97 -0.30
N LYS A 52 -2.33 -3.41 -1.33
CA LYS A 52 -2.71 -4.57 -2.14
C LYS A 52 -2.78 -5.87 -1.33
N GLU A 53 -1.83 -6.07 -0.42
CA GLU A 53 -1.85 -7.23 0.45
C GLU A 53 -2.97 -7.14 1.49
N ARG A 54 -3.23 -5.95 2.02
CA ARG A 54 -4.36 -5.74 2.94
C ARG A 54 -5.71 -6.03 2.29
N ILE A 55 -5.89 -5.68 1.01
CA ILE A 55 -7.08 -6.05 0.24
C ILE A 55 -7.24 -7.58 0.20
N ARG A 56 -6.16 -8.33 -0.10
CA ARG A 56 -6.18 -9.81 -0.12
C ARG A 56 -6.48 -10.43 1.24
N GLN A 57 -6.07 -9.77 2.33
CA GLN A 57 -6.34 -10.26 3.69
C GLN A 57 -7.78 -10.05 4.13
N VAL A 58 -8.47 -9.04 3.58
CA VAL A 58 -9.80 -8.60 4.03
C VAL A 58 -10.92 -9.14 3.13
N LEU A 59 -10.70 -9.15 1.81
CA LEU A 59 -11.72 -9.53 0.84
C LEU A 59 -11.57 -10.99 0.38
N ASP A 60 -12.66 -11.56 -0.08
CA ASP A 60 -12.69 -12.84 -0.76
C ASP A 60 -11.83 -12.76 -2.04
N GLU A 61 -11.05 -13.80 -2.31
CA GLU A 61 -10.07 -13.82 -3.39
C GLU A 61 -10.70 -13.48 -4.75
N GLY A 62 -10.04 -12.59 -5.51
CA GLY A 62 -10.45 -12.23 -6.86
C GLY A 62 -11.71 -11.36 -6.96
N THR A 63 -12.26 -10.87 -5.85
CA THR A 63 -13.51 -10.09 -5.86
C THR A 63 -13.30 -8.58 -5.86
N PHE A 64 -12.07 -8.11 -5.70
CA PHE A 64 -11.81 -6.66 -5.63
C PHE A 64 -11.90 -5.99 -7.02
N GLU A 65 -12.73 -4.96 -7.09
CA GLU A 65 -12.85 -4.06 -8.23
C GLU A 65 -12.47 -2.64 -7.77
N GLU A 66 -11.33 -2.13 -8.26
CA GLU A 66 -10.85 -0.79 -7.92
C GLU A 66 -11.73 0.28 -8.57
N TRP A 67 -12.06 1.33 -7.79
CA TRP A 67 -12.77 2.50 -8.26
C TRP A 67 -11.84 3.71 -8.32
N ASP A 68 -12.06 4.58 -9.32
CA ASP A 68 -11.35 5.85 -9.48
C ASP A 68 -9.82 5.70 -9.50
N ALA A 69 -9.33 4.59 -10.05
CA ALA A 69 -7.90 4.31 -10.16
C ALA A 69 -7.13 5.32 -11.03
N ASP A 70 -7.84 6.01 -11.92
CA ASP A 70 -7.33 7.00 -12.87
C ASP A 70 -7.13 8.39 -12.26
N LEU A 71 -7.65 8.64 -11.05
CA LEU A 71 -7.42 9.90 -10.35
C LEU A 71 -5.94 10.07 -9.98
N MET A 72 -5.38 11.19 -10.44
CA MET A 72 -3.97 11.53 -10.29
C MET A 72 -3.80 12.82 -9.51
N PRO A 73 -2.80 12.92 -8.63
CA PRO A 73 -2.46 14.17 -7.97
C PRO A 73 -1.94 15.19 -8.99
N THR A 74 -2.31 16.44 -8.77
CA THR A 74 -1.82 17.58 -9.52
C THR A 74 -0.92 18.45 -8.63
N ASP A 75 -0.15 19.34 -9.24
CA ASP A 75 0.70 20.32 -8.53
C ASP A 75 0.18 21.74 -8.77
N PRO A 76 -0.94 22.15 -8.14
CA PRO A 76 -1.56 23.45 -8.40
C PRO A 76 -0.70 24.63 -7.90
N LEU A 77 0.21 24.38 -6.95
CA LEU A 77 1.05 25.40 -6.35
C LEU A 77 2.44 25.46 -6.97
N GLN A 78 2.77 24.53 -7.88
CA GLN A 78 4.13 24.36 -8.39
C GLN A 78 5.16 24.27 -7.25
N PHE A 79 4.80 23.49 -6.21
CA PHE A 79 5.56 23.43 -4.97
C PHE A 79 6.94 22.83 -5.20
N LYS A 80 7.94 23.48 -4.61
CA LYS A 80 9.32 23.02 -4.65
C LYS A 80 10.00 23.25 -3.30
N ASP A 81 10.50 22.17 -2.74
CA ASP A 81 11.46 22.19 -1.64
C ASP A 81 12.86 21.79 -2.17
N LYS A 82 13.40 20.67 -1.71
CA LYS A 82 14.62 20.06 -2.28
C LYS A 82 14.38 19.45 -3.67
N LYS A 83 13.13 19.08 -3.98
CA LYS A 83 12.68 18.46 -5.23
C LYS A 83 11.31 19.04 -5.59
N ALA A 84 11.04 19.26 -6.88
CA ALA A 84 9.71 19.66 -7.31
C ALA A 84 8.67 18.59 -6.94
N TYR A 85 7.47 19.01 -6.55
CA TYR A 85 6.41 18.07 -6.15
C TYR A 85 5.99 17.18 -7.31
N ALA A 86 5.89 17.71 -8.52
CA ALA A 86 5.61 16.91 -9.72
C ALA A 86 6.62 15.76 -9.90
N ASP A 87 7.93 16.05 -9.75
CA ASP A 87 8.96 15.01 -9.85
C ASP A 87 8.88 13.99 -8.71
N ARG A 88 8.47 14.44 -7.51
CA ARG A 88 8.25 13.56 -6.35
C ARG A 88 7.10 12.60 -6.64
N ILE A 89 5.97 13.09 -7.14
CA ILE A 89 4.81 12.26 -7.54
C ILE A 89 5.27 11.15 -8.49
N VAL A 90 5.92 11.51 -9.60
CA VAL A 90 6.39 10.53 -10.60
C VAL A 90 7.30 9.48 -9.98
N SER A 91 8.28 9.90 -9.16
CA SER A 91 9.19 8.96 -8.52
C SER A 91 8.51 8.03 -7.52
N GLU A 92 7.50 8.51 -6.78
CA GLU A 92 6.75 7.68 -5.85
C GLU A 92 5.82 6.70 -6.58
N GLN A 93 5.19 7.12 -7.67
CA GLN A 93 4.40 6.24 -8.54
C GLN A 93 5.25 5.10 -9.11
N GLN A 94 6.44 5.41 -9.62
CA GLN A 94 7.38 4.40 -10.11
C GLN A 94 7.85 3.43 -9.02
N ARG A 95 8.11 3.95 -7.81
CA ARG A 95 8.60 3.15 -6.69
C ARG A 95 7.53 2.24 -6.09
N THR A 96 6.29 2.72 -5.99
CA THR A 96 5.21 2.04 -5.26
C THR A 96 4.25 1.29 -6.18
N GLY A 97 4.14 1.70 -7.44
CA GLY A 97 3.11 1.24 -8.36
C GLY A 97 1.70 1.71 -7.97
N LEU A 98 1.61 2.75 -7.15
CA LEU A 98 0.36 3.42 -6.74
C LEU A 98 0.26 4.78 -7.41
N ASN A 99 -0.93 5.19 -7.79
CA ASN A 99 -1.18 6.53 -8.32
C ASN A 99 -1.22 7.60 -7.22
N ASP A 100 -1.73 7.24 -6.04
CA ASP A 100 -1.70 8.03 -4.80
C ASP A 100 -1.84 7.11 -3.58
N ALA A 101 -1.84 7.68 -2.38
CA ALA A 101 -1.84 6.93 -1.12
C ALA A 101 -3.16 6.19 -0.83
N ALA A 102 -4.27 6.49 -1.49
CA ALA A 102 -5.54 5.80 -1.29
C ALA A 102 -5.83 4.78 -2.39
N ILE A 103 -6.39 3.64 -1.99
CA ILE A 103 -6.98 2.64 -2.88
C ILE A 103 -8.43 2.48 -2.45
N THR A 104 -9.37 2.59 -3.39
CA THR A 104 -10.81 2.51 -3.12
C THR A 104 -11.48 1.56 -4.10
N GLY A 105 -12.54 0.89 -3.68
CA GLY A 105 -13.24 -0.04 -4.54
C GLY A 105 -14.35 -0.81 -3.84
N THR A 106 -14.78 -1.89 -4.47
CA THR A 106 -15.75 -2.84 -3.93
C THR A 106 -15.20 -4.26 -3.96
N GLY A 107 -15.73 -5.12 -3.11
CA GLY A 107 -15.37 -6.53 -3.09
C GLY A 107 -16.34 -7.31 -2.20
N MET A 108 -16.01 -8.57 -1.96
CA MET A 108 -16.84 -9.44 -1.12
C MET A 108 -16.12 -9.76 0.18
N ILE A 109 -16.88 -9.88 1.27
CA ILE A 109 -16.44 -10.48 2.52
C ILE A 109 -17.45 -11.58 2.86
N ARG A 110 -17.03 -12.84 2.81
CA ARG A 110 -17.92 -14.00 2.99
C ARG A 110 -19.16 -13.89 2.09
N ALA A 111 -18.92 -13.62 0.81
CA ALA A 111 -19.96 -13.42 -0.23
C ALA A 111 -20.92 -12.25 0.02
N ARG A 112 -20.60 -11.30 0.91
CA ARG A 112 -21.36 -10.06 1.10
C ARG A 112 -20.59 -8.91 0.49
N ARG A 113 -21.23 -8.17 -0.41
CA ARG A 113 -20.63 -7.02 -1.09
C ARG A 113 -20.40 -5.88 -0.10
N VAL A 114 -19.22 -5.29 -0.15
CA VAL A 114 -18.82 -4.14 0.68
C VAL A 114 -18.08 -3.11 -0.16
N ALA A 115 -18.12 -1.85 0.26
CA ALA A 115 -17.23 -0.80 -0.21
C ALA A 115 -16.01 -0.75 0.71
N LEU A 116 -14.81 -0.76 0.12
CA LEU A 116 -13.54 -0.77 0.85
C LEU A 116 -12.67 0.39 0.39
N GLY A 117 -12.20 1.18 1.35
CA GLY A 117 -11.14 2.18 1.16
C GLY A 117 -9.99 1.92 2.10
N LEU A 118 -8.78 2.18 1.66
CA LEU A 118 -7.60 2.10 2.51
C LEU A 118 -6.54 3.11 2.08
N THR A 119 -5.67 3.50 3.04
CA THR A 119 -4.50 4.31 2.77
C THR A 119 -3.23 3.47 2.92
N ASP A 120 -2.22 3.74 2.08
CA ASP A 120 -0.95 3.03 2.05
C ASP A 120 0.20 3.98 2.35
N SER A 121 0.94 3.69 3.43
CA SER A 121 2.09 4.51 3.86
C SER A 121 3.28 4.44 2.91
N ALA A 122 3.31 3.53 1.95
CA ALA A 122 4.36 3.49 0.95
C ALA A 122 4.38 4.73 0.06
N PHE A 123 3.22 5.32 -0.27
CA PHE A 123 3.15 6.53 -1.10
C PHE A 123 3.23 7.79 -0.22
N ILE A 124 4.33 8.51 -0.30
CA ILE A 124 4.63 9.75 0.46
C ILE A 124 4.23 9.64 1.94
N MET A 125 4.63 8.53 2.59
CA MET A 125 4.30 8.20 3.99
C MET A 125 2.79 8.16 4.30
N GLY A 126 1.95 7.95 3.28
CA GLY A 126 0.50 7.94 3.41
C GLY A 126 -0.11 9.32 3.67
N SER A 127 0.61 10.40 3.34
CA SER A 127 0.08 11.75 3.48
C SER A 127 -1.15 11.96 2.61
N MET A 128 -2.16 12.61 3.19
CA MET A 128 -3.45 12.82 2.54
C MET A 128 -3.39 14.09 1.69
N GLY A 129 -3.43 13.92 0.37
CA GLY A 129 -3.60 14.95 -0.64
C GLY A 129 -5.05 15.00 -1.14
N SER A 130 -5.32 15.89 -2.08
CA SER A 130 -6.66 16.06 -2.68
C SER A 130 -7.21 14.76 -3.28
N VAL A 131 -6.35 13.93 -3.89
CA VAL A 131 -6.77 12.63 -4.46
C VAL A 131 -7.23 11.66 -3.39
N VAL A 132 -6.56 11.62 -2.22
CA VAL A 132 -7.00 10.74 -1.11
C VAL A 132 -8.40 11.15 -0.65
N GLY A 133 -8.62 12.44 -0.43
CA GLY A 133 -9.92 12.95 -0.03
C GLY A 133 -11.00 12.67 -1.08
N GLU A 134 -10.74 12.99 -2.34
CA GLU A 134 -11.70 12.77 -3.43
C GLU A 134 -12.06 11.28 -3.60
N ARG A 135 -11.07 10.37 -3.59
CA ARG A 135 -11.33 8.92 -3.67
C ARG A 135 -12.19 8.42 -2.52
N LEU A 136 -11.89 8.84 -1.29
CA LEU A 136 -12.67 8.44 -0.12
C LEU A 136 -14.07 9.05 -0.14
N THR A 137 -14.24 10.29 -0.57
CA THR A 137 -15.54 10.94 -0.72
C THR A 137 -16.42 10.18 -1.72
N ARG A 138 -15.90 9.91 -2.93
CA ARG A 138 -16.63 9.13 -3.95
C ARG A 138 -16.97 7.72 -3.47
N LEU A 139 -16.06 7.09 -2.72
CA LEU A 139 -16.32 5.79 -2.11
C LEU A 139 -17.51 5.85 -1.15
N ILE A 140 -17.56 6.86 -0.27
CA ILE A 140 -18.63 7.05 0.71
C ILE A 140 -19.97 7.33 -0.01
N GLU A 141 -19.96 8.21 -1.01
CA GLU A 141 -21.14 8.55 -1.79
C GLU A 141 -21.71 7.31 -2.50
N ARG A 142 -20.87 6.56 -3.24
CA ARG A 142 -21.30 5.32 -3.91
C ARG A 142 -21.76 4.24 -2.94
N ALA A 143 -21.07 4.08 -1.80
CA ALA A 143 -21.51 3.14 -0.77
C ALA A 143 -22.89 3.49 -0.23
N THR A 144 -23.16 4.78 -0.03
CA THR A 144 -24.47 5.29 0.41
C THR A 144 -25.54 5.06 -0.63
N GLU A 145 -25.31 5.41 -1.89
CA GLU A 145 -26.25 5.23 -3.00
C GLU A 145 -26.60 3.75 -3.24
N GLN A 146 -25.59 2.87 -3.11
CA GLN A 146 -25.77 1.43 -3.31
C GLN A 146 -26.15 0.66 -2.05
N ASN A 147 -26.32 1.34 -0.92
CA ASN A 147 -26.60 0.73 0.40
C ASN A 147 -25.56 -0.37 0.77
N LEU A 148 -24.27 -0.12 0.49
CA LEU A 148 -23.20 -1.03 0.81
C LEU A 148 -22.62 -0.73 2.19
N PRO A 149 -22.26 -1.77 2.98
CA PRO A 149 -21.38 -1.58 4.13
C PRO A 149 -20.08 -0.94 3.72
N LEU A 150 -19.65 0.12 4.42
CA LEU A 150 -18.42 0.85 4.16
C LEU A 150 -17.36 0.47 5.18
N ILE A 151 -16.16 0.12 4.69
CA ILE A 151 -15.00 -0.17 5.51
C ILE A 151 -13.86 0.76 5.05
N ILE A 152 -13.30 1.54 5.98
CA ILE A 152 -12.13 2.37 5.72
C ILE A 152 -11.00 1.92 6.65
N ILE A 153 -9.85 1.55 6.06
CA ILE A 153 -8.65 1.12 6.79
C ILE A 153 -7.61 2.22 6.67
N SER A 154 -7.34 2.91 7.78
CA SER A 154 -6.23 3.86 7.84
C SER A 154 -4.93 3.09 8.00
N GLY A 155 -4.18 2.95 6.92
CA GLY A 155 -2.89 2.24 6.86
C GLY A 155 -1.68 3.12 7.16
N SER A 156 -1.91 4.38 7.52
CA SER A 156 -0.81 5.32 7.78
C SER A 156 -1.16 6.34 8.85
N GLY A 157 -0.13 6.85 9.52
CA GLY A 157 -0.21 8.02 10.38
C GLY A 157 0.10 9.33 9.65
N GLY A 158 0.04 9.34 8.31
CA GLY A 158 0.30 10.54 7.50
C GLY A 158 -0.73 11.64 7.77
N GLY A 159 -0.25 12.89 7.83
CA GLY A 159 -1.10 14.06 7.94
C GLY A 159 -1.47 14.64 6.57
N ALA A 160 -1.99 15.87 6.57
CA ALA A 160 -2.25 16.61 5.34
C ALA A 160 -0.97 16.78 4.50
N ARG A 161 -1.09 16.59 3.19
CA ARG A 161 0.04 16.71 2.25
C ARG A 161 0.42 18.17 2.03
N MET A 162 1.47 18.63 2.70
CA MET A 162 1.92 20.01 2.68
C MET A 162 2.19 20.60 1.27
N HIS A 163 2.54 19.76 0.32
CA HIS A 163 2.81 20.13 -1.08
C HIS A 163 1.59 20.70 -1.81
N GLU A 164 0.40 20.31 -1.38
CA GLU A 164 -0.88 20.77 -1.95
C GLU A 164 -1.51 21.93 -1.14
N GLY A 165 -0.81 22.38 -0.08
CA GLY A 165 -1.24 23.48 0.75
C GLY A 165 -2.61 23.27 1.37
N ILE A 166 -3.47 24.29 1.30
CA ILE A 166 -4.81 24.26 1.91
C ILE A 166 -5.73 23.18 1.30
N LEU A 167 -5.51 22.78 0.05
CA LEU A 167 -6.31 21.74 -0.58
C LEU A 167 -6.25 20.41 0.18
N SER A 168 -5.09 20.10 0.76
CA SER A 168 -4.92 18.90 1.58
C SER A 168 -5.58 18.98 2.96
N LEU A 169 -6.07 20.14 3.37
CA LEU A 169 -6.81 20.35 4.62
C LEU A 169 -8.33 20.36 4.38
N MET A 170 -8.77 20.55 3.13
CA MET A 170 -10.19 20.68 2.77
C MET A 170 -10.83 19.36 2.38
N GLN A 171 -10.06 18.32 2.30
CA GLN A 171 -10.52 16.99 1.88
C GLN A 171 -11.20 16.18 3.00
#